data_c86176c1da3996cd520999008484b939
#
_entry.id   c86176c1da3996cd520999008484b939
#
_cell.length_a   1.000
_cell.length_b   1.000
_cell.length_c   1.000
_cell.angle_alpha   90.00
_cell.angle_beta   90.00
_cell.angle_gamma   90.00
#
_symmetry.space_group_name_H-M   'P 1'
#
loop_
_entity.id
_entity.type
_entity.pdbx_description
1 polymer ?
#
loop_
_entity_poly.entity_id
_entity_poly.type
_entity_poly.pdbx_seq_one_letter_code
_entity_poly.pdbx_strand_id
1 'polypeptide(L)'
;MYLYIRESPEVYRNLHISNKVGVQVNASYSSSAGISGFGIDVAKVFMASTNLGERDRLMANLFVEHRFSVANNSLDITPGISVNYFSDFKFHAFPGVDLGYTINDKLKAYANIGYTYRVPTYTDLYYVGARDLGNENLAPEKALSEEIGLKYFGINFNAYVAIFNRSSDNLIDYTRENEDDKWEATNLKSLNSTGAELNLSSHFKSGLYTQNISLGYTYLDENLNDVKAAYSKYVINSLTHHFTATVRSQFMKNVSQSIIYKFAERSSGTSYSVVDVQATLAVSDLELSIIGNNIFNAEYIETGLVPMPKGNVLAGIKYSF
;
A
#
# COMPACT_ATOMS: atom_id res chain seq x y z
N MET A 1 1.00 -2.56 -22.96
CA MET A 1 -0.20 -3.28 -22.50
C MET A 1 -1.33 -3.02 -23.49
N TYR A 2 -2.01 -4.07 -23.99
CA TYR A 2 -3.17 -3.93 -24.86
C TYR A 2 -4.42 -4.26 -24.08
N LEU A 3 -5.41 -3.38 -24.08
CA LEU A 3 -6.75 -3.65 -23.56
C LEU A 3 -7.72 -3.74 -24.73
N TYR A 4 -8.39 -4.89 -24.86
CA TYR A 4 -9.43 -5.11 -25.86
C TYR A 4 -10.78 -5.15 -25.18
N ILE A 5 -11.74 -4.34 -25.66
CA ILE A 5 -13.16 -4.55 -25.38
C ILE A 5 -13.72 -5.38 -26.54
N ARG A 6 -14.21 -6.57 -26.22
CA ARG A 6 -14.53 -7.65 -27.16
C ARG A 6 -15.60 -7.28 -28.19
N GLU A 7 -16.47 -6.32 -27.88
CA GLU A 7 -17.61 -5.95 -28.74
C GLU A 7 -17.25 -4.94 -29.85
N SER A 8 -16.19 -4.17 -29.68
CA SER A 8 -15.75 -3.15 -30.64
C SER A 8 -14.24 -2.88 -30.50
N PRO A 9 -13.38 -3.84 -30.85
CA PRO A 9 -11.93 -3.71 -30.62
C PRO A 9 -11.28 -2.59 -31.42
N GLU A 10 -11.89 -2.19 -32.51
CA GLU A 10 -11.40 -1.11 -33.38
C GLU A 10 -11.60 0.28 -32.75
N VAL A 11 -12.69 0.44 -31.97
CA VAL A 11 -13.05 1.70 -31.30
C VAL A 11 -12.40 1.81 -29.91
N TYR A 12 -12.22 0.70 -29.22
CA TYR A 12 -11.78 0.65 -27.82
C TYR A 12 -10.38 0.06 -27.63
N ARG A 13 -9.58 0.04 -28.67
CA ARG A 13 -8.19 -0.39 -28.56
C ARG A 13 -7.35 0.70 -27.91
N ASN A 14 -6.93 0.48 -26.66
CA ASN A 14 -5.97 1.34 -25.98
C ASN A 14 -4.58 0.72 -26.03
N LEU A 15 -3.67 1.37 -26.75
CA LEU A 15 -2.23 1.05 -26.74
C LEU A 15 -1.51 2.14 -25.97
N HIS A 16 -0.84 1.75 -24.88
CA HIS A 16 -0.01 2.63 -24.08
C HIS A 16 1.44 2.13 -24.12
N ILE A 17 2.34 2.98 -24.58
CA ILE A 17 3.78 2.76 -24.53
C ILE A 17 4.37 3.83 -23.60
N SER A 18 4.88 3.43 -22.46
CA SER A 18 5.55 4.32 -21.53
C SER A 18 7.00 3.89 -21.29
N ASN A 19 7.88 4.87 -21.28
CA ASN A 19 9.29 4.70 -21.01
C ASN A 19 9.70 5.68 -19.91
N LYS A 20 10.59 5.24 -19.02
CA LYS A 20 11.22 6.09 -18.01
C LYS A 20 12.73 5.94 -18.14
N VAL A 21 13.41 7.08 -18.22
CA VAL A 21 14.89 7.15 -18.17
C VAL A 21 15.25 8.07 -17.01
N GLY A 22 16.16 7.64 -16.15
CA GLY A 22 16.55 8.42 -15.00
C GLY A 22 17.89 7.99 -14.39
N VAL A 23 18.37 8.85 -13.50
CA VAL A 23 19.58 8.63 -12.70
C VAL A 23 19.23 8.91 -11.25
N GLN A 24 19.63 8.00 -10.37
CA GLN A 24 19.47 8.14 -8.92
C GLN A 24 20.84 8.00 -8.25
N VAL A 25 21.14 8.92 -7.35
CA VAL A 25 22.34 8.91 -6.52
C VAL A 25 21.93 9.08 -5.07
N ASN A 26 22.29 8.13 -4.23
CA ASN A 26 22.06 8.21 -2.78
C ASN A 26 23.41 8.08 -2.08
N ALA A 27 23.59 8.83 -1.02
CA ALA A 27 24.75 8.77 -0.18
C ALA A 27 24.38 8.91 1.31
N SER A 28 25.18 8.29 2.16
CA SER A 28 25.10 8.44 3.60
C SER A 28 26.46 8.78 4.16
N TYR A 29 26.45 9.63 5.20
CA TYR A 29 27.66 10.06 5.90
C TYR A 29 27.46 9.91 7.41
N SER A 30 28.33 9.13 8.04
CA SER A 30 28.34 8.92 9.48
C SER A 30 29.39 9.83 10.13
N SER A 31 28.99 10.53 11.20
CA SER A 31 29.84 11.44 11.98
C SER A 31 29.58 11.25 13.47
N SER A 32 30.33 11.96 14.30
CA SER A 32 30.07 12.03 15.75
C SER A 32 28.74 12.71 16.09
N ALA A 33 28.17 13.51 15.18
CA ALA A 33 26.88 14.17 15.34
C ALA A 33 25.69 13.29 14.94
N GLY A 34 25.93 12.16 14.29
CA GLY A 34 24.90 11.26 13.79
C GLY A 34 25.11 10.80 12.36
N ILE A 35 24.03 10.38 11.70
CA ILE A 35 24.04 9.87 10.33
C ILE A 35 23.23 10.80 9.44
N SER A 36 23.86 11.36 8.40
CA SER A 36 23.19 12.14 7.37
C SER A 36 22.92 11.27 6.15
N GLY A 37 21.70 11.34 5.61
CA GLY A 37 21.30 10.77 4.34
C GLY A 37 20.98 11.89 3.34
N PHE A 38 21.35 11.73 2.10
CA PHE A 38 20.98 12.64 1.02
C PHE A 38 20.92 11.90 -0.30
N GLY A 39 20.05 12.35 -1.18
CA GLY A 39 19.92 11.76 -2.48
C GLY A 39 19.28 12.70 -3.50
N ILE A 40 19.56 12.41 -4.74
CA ILE A 40 18.97 13.05 -5.90
C ILE A 40 18.47 11.98 -6.87
N ASP A 41 17.25 12.15 -7.37
CA ASP A 41 16.66 11.34 -8.44
C ASP A 41 16.17 12.31 -9.53
N VAL A 42 16.65 12.12 -10.75
CA VAL A 42 16.17 12.87 -11.93
C VAL A 42 15.73 11.87 -12.97
N ALA A 43 14.48 11.98 -13.41
CA ALA A 43 13.93 11.09 -14.40
C ALA A 43 13.02 11.82 -15.38
N LYS A 44 12.99 11.36 -16.62
CA LYS A 44 12.01 11.76 -17.62
C LYS A 44 11.15 10.56 -18.00
N VAL A 45 9.84 10.77 -17.94
CA VAL A 45 8.83 9.81 -18.39
C VAL A 45 8.29 10.27 -19.73
N PHE A 46 8.19 9.34 -20.67
CA PHE A 46 7.57 9.57 -21.98
C PHE A 46 6.41 8.58 -22.14
N MET A 47 5.33 9.05 -22.67
CA MET A 47 4.17 8.23 -22.99
C MET A 47 3.70 8.52 -24.42
N ALA A 48 3.47 7.46 -25.19
CA ALA A 48 2.71 7.51 -26.42
C ALA A 48 1.46 6.61 -26.25
N SER A 49 0.30 7.16 -26.42
CA SER A 49 -0.95 6.47 -26.19
C SER A 49 -2.01 6.86 -27.19
N THR A 50 -2.77 5.87 -27.68
CA THR A 50 -3.92 6.13 -28.58
C THR A 50 -5.06 6.85 -27.88
N ASN A 51 -5.12 6.81 -26.54
CA ASN A 51 -6.16 7.46 -25.74
C ASN A 51 -5.63 8.73 -25.03
N LEU A 52 -4.43 8.66 -24.42
CA LEU A 52 -3.87 9.76 -23.61
C LEU A 52 -3.02 10.73 -24.45
N GLY A 53 -2.75 10.42 -25.74
CA GLY A 53 -1.87 11.20 -26.60
C GLY A 53 -0.39 11.01 -26.30
N GLU A 54 0.44 11.92 -26.81
CA GLU A 54 1.87 11.97 -26.51
C GLU A 54 2.09 12.92 -25.34
N ARG A 55 2.74 12.40 -24.29
CA ARG A 55 2.99 13.12 -23.04
C ARG A 55 4.40 12.89 -22.55
N ASP A 56 4.99 13.89 -21.90
CA ASP A 56 6.23 13.74 -21.17
C ASP A 56 6.22 14.54 -19.87
N ARG A 57 6.96 14.06 -18.88
CA ARG A 57 7.14 14.71 -17.58
C ARG A 57 8.58 14.55 -17.13
N LEU A 58 9.24 15.66 -16.88
CA LEU A 58 10.50 15.69 -16.16
C LEU A 58 10.21 15.72 -14.66
N MET A 59 10.88 14.86 -13.92
CA MET A 59 10.79 14.76 -12.48
C MET A 59 12.18 14.87 -11.88
N ALA A 60 12.33 15.67 -10.83
CA ALA A 60 13.53 15.71 -10.02
C ALA A 60 13.14 15.69 -8.55
N ASN A 61 13.84 14.89 -7.77
CA ASN A 61 13.69 14.80 -6.33
C ASN A 61 15.06 15.04 -5.67
N LEU A 62 15.09 15.85 -4.65
CA LEU A 62 16.22 16.05 -3.75
C LEU A 62 15.73 15.77 -2.34
N PHE A 63 16.38 14.88 -1.59
CA PHE A 63 16.10 14.70 -0.19
C PHE A 63 17.36 14.85 0.68
N VAL A 64 17.14 15.32 1.90
CA VAL A 64 18.16 15.42 2.95
C VAL A 64 17.50 15.03 4.26
N GLU A 65 18.18 14.21 5.04
CA GLU A 65 17.79 13.83 6.40
C GLU A 65 19.01 13.75 7.30
N HIS A 66 18.81 13.87 8.60
CA HIS A 66 19.87 13.64 9.57
C HIS A 66 19.31 12.96 10.81
N ARG A 67 19.88 11.81 11.17
CA ARG A 67 19.54 11.11 12.41
C ARG A 67 20.50 11.53 13.52
N PHE A 68 19.97 12.22 14.50
CA PHE A 68 20.61 12.50 15.77
C PHE A 68 20.33 11.37 16.74
N SER A 69 21.36 10.79 17.37
CA SER A 69 21.21 9.82 18.46
C SER A 69 21.66 10.49 19.78
N VAL A 70 20.72 10.70 20.68
CA VAL A 70 20.91 11.41 21.94
C VAL A 70 20.53 10.53 23.14
N ALA A 71 20.70 11.03 24.36
CA ALA A 71 20.38 10.31 25.59
C ALA A 71 21.05 8.91 25.67
N ASN A 72 22.33 8.81 25.41
CA ASN A 72 23.11 7.56 25.35
C ASN A 72 22.56 6.57 24.29
N ASN A 73 22.18 7.09 23.14
CA ASN A 73 21.60 6.35 22.02
C ASN A 73 20.22 5.71 22.30
N SER A 74 19.51 6.19 23.34
CA SER A 74 18.15 5.72 23.60
C SER A 74 17.09 6.50 22.81
N LEU A 75 17.41 7.73 22.35
CA LEU A 75 16.50 8.58 21.57
C LEU A 75 17.13 8.92 20.23
N ASP A 76 16.50 8.51 19.15
CA ASP A 76 16.80 8.92 17.79
C ASP A 76 15.79 9.99 17.33
N ILE A 77 16.27 11.08 16.75
CA ILE A 77 15.48 12.15 16.15
C ILE A 77 15.96 12.33 14.71
N THR A 78 15.10 12.11 13.75
CA THR A 78 15.45 12.16 12.33
C THR A 78 14.57 13.18 11.60
N PRO A 79 14.89 14.48 11.60
CA PRO A 79 14.29 15.44 10.69
C PRO A 79 14.76 15.19 9.28
N GLY A 80 13.85 15.38 8.32
CA GLY A 80 14.12 15.26 6.90
C GLY A 80 13.26 16.19 6.08
N ILE A 81 13.72 16.47 4.87
CA ILE A 81 12.97 17.19 3.86
C ILE A 81 13.24 16.61 2.48
N SER A 82 12.18 16.42 1.71
CA SER A 82 12.26 16.11 0.29
C SER A 82 11.69 17.29 -0.51
N VAL A 83 12.37 17.67 -1.59
CA VAL A 83 11.91 18.69 -2.54
C VAL A 83 11.76 18.04 -3.90
N ASN A 84 10.55 18.03 -4.42
CA ASN A 84 10.21 17.46 -5.72
C ASN A 84 9.89 18.54 -6.73
N TYR A 85 10.39 18.37 -7.94
CA TYR A 85 10.04 19.17 -9.10
C TYR A 85 9.37 18.29 -10.17
N PHE A 86 8.28 18.79 -10.71
CA PHE A 86 7.60 18.22 -11.87
C PHE A 86 7.44 19.30 -12.93
N SER A 87 7.73 18.98 -14.20
CA SER A 87 7.64 19.98 -15.28
C SER A 87 6.27 20.65 -15.40
N ASP A 88 5.21 19.91 -15.10
CA ASP A 88 3.80 20.33 -15.14
C ASP A 88 3.29 20.87 -13.79
N PHE A 89 3.71 20.30 -12.66
CA PHE A 89 3.21 20.67 -11.33
C PHE A 89 4.21 21.46 -10.45
N LYS A 90 5.40 21.80 -11.00
CA LYS A 90 6.42 22.65 -10.36
C LYS A 90 7.03 22.05 -9.09
N PHE A 91 7.39 22.88 -8.11
CA PHE A 91 8.10 22.50 -6.89
C PHE A 91 7.15 22.22 -5.73
N HIS A 92 7.47 21.16 -4.97
CA HIS A 92 6.78 20.78 -3.75
C HIS A 92 7.79 20.33 -2.71
N ALA A 93 7.61 20.77 -1.45
CA ALA A 93 8.48 20.41 -0.34
C ALA A 93 7.72 19.57 0.69
N PHE A 94 8.36 18.54 1.20
CA PHE A 94 7.83 17.53 2.11
C PHE A 94 8.72 17.41 3.34
N PRO A 95 8.54 18.26 4.35
CA PRO A 95 9.20 18.08 5.62
C PRO A 95 8.58 16.91 6.39
N GLY A 96 9.42 16.26 7.20
CA GLY A 96 9.00 15.21 8.11
C GLY A 96 9.98 15.05 9.26
N VAL A 97 9.52 14.39 10.32
CA VAL A 97 10.36 14.03 11.48
C VAL A 97 9.96 12.62 11.93
N ASP A 98 10.96 11.76 12.11
CA ASP A 98 10.83 10.48 12.77
C ASP A 98 11.49 10.53 14.16
N LEU A 99 10.82 9.94 15.14
CA LEU A 99 11.29 9.79 16.52
C LEU A 99 11.33 8.30 16.86
N GLY A 100 12.42 7.86 17.47
CA GLY A 100 12.57 6.50 17.98
C GLY A 100 13.10 6.53 19.40
N TYR A 101 12.40 5.94 20.36
CA TYR A 101 12.83 5.86 21.75
C TYR A 101 12.95 4.40 22.21
N THR A 102 14.16 3.99 22.53
CA THR A 102 14.45 2.67 23.10
C THR A 102 14.22 2.71 24.61
N ILE A 103 13.08 2.15 25.06
CA ILE A 103 12.68 2.10 26.46
C ILE A 103 13.54 1.07 27.21
N ASN A 104 13.73 -0.09 26.58
CA ASN A 104 14.65 -1.14 27.03
C ASN A 104 14.99 -2.06 25.82
N ASP A 105 15.78 -3.12 26.05
CA ASP A 105 16.25 -4.05 24.99
C ASP A 105 15.12 -4.70 24.17
N LYS A 106 13.90 -4.74 24.71
CA LYS A 106 12.75 -5.39 24.06
C LYS A 106 11.66 -4.43 23.63
N LEU A 107 11.61 -3.22 24.17
CA LEU A 107 10.51 -2.28 23.95
C LEU A 107 11.01 -0.98 23.37
N LYS A 108 10.45 -0.59 22.23
CA LYS A 108 10.71 0.68 21.56
C LYS A 108 9.40 1.42 21.32
N ALA A 109 9.40 2.72 21.62
CA ALA A 109 8.37 3.64 21.16
C ALA A 109 8.85 4.36 19.90
N TYR A 110 7.93 4.77 19.05
CA TYR A 110 8.25 5.62 17.92
C TYR A 110 7.08 6.55 17.61
N ALA A 111 7.39 7.65 16.94
CA ALA A 111 6.40 8.54 16.36
C ALA A 111 6.95 9.11 15.05
N ASN A 112 6.07 9.39 14.11
CA ASN A 112 6.42 10.10 12.89
C ASN A 112 5.35 11.13 12.54
N ILE A 113 5.78 12.19 11.87
CA ILE A 113 4.94 13.20 11.26
C ILE A 113 5.58 13.63 9.96
N GLY A 114 4.80 13.68 8.87
CA GLY A 114 5.34 14.08 7.58
C GLY A 114 4.28 14.38 6.55
N TYR A 115 4.65 15.27 5.63
CA TYR A 115 3.83 15.57 4.47
C TYR A 115 4.12 14.62 3.32
N THR A 116 3.05 14.25 2.60
CA THR A 116 3.11 13.50 1.36
C THR A 116 2.35 14.22 0.26
N TYR A 117 2.64 13.86 -0.98
CA TYR A 117 2.09 14.53 -2.15
C TYR A 117 2.01 13.57 -3.33
N ARG A 118 0.94 13.68 -4.11
CA ARG A 118 0.78 12.91 -5.35
C ARG A 118 0.32 13.83 -6.48
N VAL A 119 1.11 13.90 -7.55
CA VAL A 119 0.66 14.56 -8.79
C VAL A 119 -0.33 13.66 -9.52
N PRO A 120 -1.34 14.22 -10.20
CA PRO A 120 -2.25 13.46 -11.04
C PRO A 120 -1.48 12.63 -12.08
N THR A 121 -1.93 11.42 -12.32
CA THR A 121 -1.42 10.58 -13.40
C THR A 121 -1.93 11.08 -14.76
N TYR A 122 -1.32 10.65 -15.84
CA TYR A 122 -1.85 10.96 -17.17
C TYR A 122 -3.24 10.38 -17.40
N THR A 123 -3.57 9.27 -16.76
CA THR A 123 -4.93 8.69 -16.79
C THR A 123 -5.91 9.60 -16.07
N ASP A 124 -5.55 10.10 -14.89
CA ASP A 124 -6.41 11.03 -14.14
C ASP A 124 -6.69 12.32 -14.94
N LEU A 125 -5.70 12.79 -15.70
CA LEU A 125 -5.80 14.05 -16.46
C LEU A 125 -6.50 13.89 -17.81
N TYR A 126 -6.18 12.85 -18.58
CA TYR A 126 -6.43 12.83 -20.02
C TYR A 126 -7.24 11.66 -20.53
N TYR A 127 -7.59 10.68 -19.66
CA TYR A 127 -8.29 9.48 -20.12
C TYR A 127 -9.70 9.80 -20.60
N VAL A 128 -10.05 9.29 -21.80
CA VAL A 128 -11.40 9.36 -22.35
C VAL A 128 -11.85 7.95 -22.70
N GLY A 129 -12.77 7.43 -21.91
CA GLY A 129 -13.32 6.09 -22.08
C GLY A 129 -14.83 6.07 -22.19
N ALA A 130 -15.38 4.86 -22.35
CA ALA A 130 -16.82 4.67 -22.41
C ALA A 130 -17.51 5.05 -21.10
N ARG A 131 -16.85 4.79 -19.97
CA ARG A 131 -17.40 5.00 -18.62
C ARG A 131 -16.60 5.94 -17.75
N ASP A 132 -15.37 6.30 -18.15
CA ASP A 132 -14.44 7.08 -17.33
C ASP A 132 -13.92 8.27 -18.13
N LEU A 133 -13.80 9.42 -17.47
CA LEU A 133 -13.25 10.66 -17.99
C LEU A 133 -12.15 11.19 -17.05
N GLY A 134 -11.01 11.56 -17.60
CA GLY A 134 -9.99 12.35 -16.94
C GLY A 134 -10.39 13.82 -16.84
N ASN A 135 -9.63 14.58 -16.05
CA ASN A 135 -9.85 16.01 -15.84
C ASN A 135 -8.50 16.74 -15.79
N GLU A 136 -8.25 17.57 -16.77
CA GLU A 136 -7.00 18.33 -16.91
C GLU A 136 -6.80 19.39 -15.81
N ASN A 137 -7.86 19.76 -15.10
CA ASN A 137 -7.85 20.79 -14.06
C ASN A 137 -7.55 20.23 -12.65
N LEU A 138 -7.16 18.95 -12.53
CA LEU A 138 -6.88 18.36 -11.23
C LEU A 138 -5.69 19.04 -10.56
N ALA A 139 -5.90 19.39 -9.30
CA ALA A 139 -4.82 19.76 -8.38
C ALA A 139 -4.15 18.50 -7.81
N PRO A 140 -2.86 18.58 -7.46
CA PRO A 140 -2.19 17.50 -6.75
C PRO A 140 -2.78 17.27 -5.36
N GLU A 141 -2.78 16.00 -4.95
CA GLU A 141 -3.13 15.62 -3.57
C GLU A 141 -2.02 15.99 -2.60
N LYS A 142 -2.42 16.33 -1.39
CA LYS A 142 -1.52 16.56 -0.24
C LYS A 142 -2.06 15.78 0.95
N ALA A 143 -1.17 15.26 1.78
CA ALA A 143 -1.58 14.68 3.04
C ALA A 143 -0.52 14.94 4.12
N LEU A 144 -0.98 15.25 5.32
CA LEU A 144 -0.22 15.17 6.54
C LEU A 144 -0.52 13.81 7.17
N SER A 145 0.52 13.04 7.46
CA SER A 145 0.42 11.75 8.15
C SER A 145 1.13 11.82 9.48
N GLU A 146 0.48 11.31 10.50
CA GLU A 146 0.96 11.27 11.88
C GLU A 146 0.75 9.86 12.42
N GLU A 147 1.74 9.31 13.11
CA GLU A 147 1.67 7.99 13.71
C GLU A 147 2.46 7.96 15.01
N ILE A 148 1.96 7.23 16.00
CA ILE A 148 2.65 6.87 17.21
C ILE A 148 2.43 5.40 17.51
N GLY A 149 3.47 4.70 17.93
CA GLY A 149 3.36 3.28 18.21
C GLY A 149 4.42 2.72 19.13
N LEU A 150 4.21 1.46 19.49
CA LEU A 150 5.11 0.65 20.30
C LEU A 150 5.48 -0.62 19.57
N LYS A 151 6.73 -1.02 19.66
CA LYS A 151 7.28 -2.28 19.13
C LYS A 151 7.90 -3.08 20.26
N TYR A 152 7.43 -4.30 20.44
CA TYR A 152 8.01 -5.25 21.38
C TYR A 152 8.70 -6.38 20.64
N PHE A 153 9.95 -6.66 21.00
CA PHE A 153 10.78 -7.71 20.40
C PHE A 153 11.18 -8.71 21.48
N GLY A 154 10.45 -9.80 21.55
CA GLY A 154 10.79 -10.95 22.41
C GLY A 154 11.52 -12.03 21.64
N ILE A 155 11.99 -13.07 22.33
CA ILE A 155 12.68 -14.20 21.68
C ILE A 155 11.73 -14.98 20.76
N ASN A 156 10.51 -15.23 21.22
CA ASN A 156 9.52 -16.05 20.49
C ASN A 156 8.24 -15.28 20.13
N PHE A 157 8.17 -14.01 20.49
CA PHE A 157 6.98 -13.18 20.31
C PHE A 157 7.36 -11.76 19.99
N ASN A 158 6.77 -11.20 18.95
CA ASN A 158 6.86 -9.79 18.62
C ASN A 158 5.46 -9.20 18.58
N ALA A 159 5.33 -7.97 19.04
CA ALA A 159 4.10 -7.19 18.98
C ALA A 159 4.39 -5.78 18.45
N TYR A 160 3.45 -5.28 17.70
CA TYR A 160 3.44 -3.93 17.18
C TYR A 160 2.04 -3.36 17.38
N VAL A 161 1.94 -2.16 17.93
CA VAL A 161 0.70 -1.41 18.04
C VAL A 161 0.94 0.02 17.62
N ALA A 162 0.03 0.59 16.83
CA ALA A 162 0.07 1.98 16.41
C ALA A 162 -1.31 2.60 16.41
N ILE A 163 -1.34 3.91 16.57
CA ILE A 163 -2.46 4.77 16.19
C ILE A 163 -1.94 5.79 15.20
N PHE A 164 -2.74 6.11 14.20
CA PHE A 164 -2.36 7.02 13.14
C PHE A 164 -3.51 7.91 12.71
N ASN A 165 -3.16 9.05 12.15
CA ASN A 165 -4.06 9.95 11.48
C ASN A 165 -3.46 10.39 10.14
N ARG A 166 -4.29 10.51 9.12
CA ARG A 166 -3.94 11.07 7.82
C ARG A 166 -4.99 12.06 7.38
N SER A 167 -4.61 13.32 7.33
CA SER A 167 -5.43 14.40 6.80
C SER A 167 -5.04 14.68 5.35
N SER A 168 -5.92 14.38 4.41
CA SER A 168 -5.69 14.51 2.97
C SER A 168 -6.52 15.65 2.39
N ASP A 169 -5.91 16.46 1.53
CA ASP A 169 -6.57 17.52 0.76
C ASP A 169 -6.44 17.24 -0.73
N ASN A 170 -7.44 17.64 -1.50
CA ASN A 170 -7.52 17.46 -2.95
C ASN A 170 -7.37 15.98 -3.37
N LEU A 171 -7.88 15.03 -2.57
CA LEU A 171 -7.82 13.62 -2.91
C LEU A 171 -8.45 13.38 -4.29
N ILE A 172 -7.74 12.72 -5.19
CA ILE A 172 -8.25 12.41 -6.52
C ILE A 172 -9.03 11.11 -6.47
N ASP A 173 -10.31 11.20 -6.82
CA ASP A 173 -11.21 10.06 -6.96
C ASP A 173 -12.04 10.21 -8.24
N TYR A 174 -12.66 9.12 -8.67
CA TYR A 174 -13.63 9.14 -9.75
C TYR A 174 -15.03 9.19 -9.18
N THR A 175 -15.75 10.27 -9.47
CA THR A 175 -17.09 10.52 -8.95
C THR A 175 -18.11 10.66 -10.07
N ARG A 176 -19.40 10.49 -9.73
CA ARG A 176 -20.54 10.78 -10.61
C ARG A 176 -21.77 11.17 -9.79
N GLU A 177 -22.67 11.92 -10.39
CA GLU A 177 -23.92 12.38 -9.76
C GLU A 177 -25.01 11.31 -9.87
N ASN A 178 -25.17 10.67 -11.02
CA ASN A 178 -26.18 9.67 -11.30
C ASN A 178 -25.54 8.33 -11.76
N GLU A 179 -26.31 7.24 -11.69
CA GLU A 179 -25.83 5.90 -12.08
C GLU A 179 -25.45 5.79 -13.54
N ASP A 180 -26.10 6.55 -14.42
CA ASP A 180 -25.86 6.53 -15.86
C ASP A 180 -24.73 7.49 -16.30
N ASP A 181 -24.28 8.36 -15.41
CA ASP A 181 -23.20 9.30 -15.71
C ASP A 181 -21.85 8.59 -15.82
N LYS A 182 -20.96 9.18 -16.60
CA LYS A 182 -19.56 8.74 -16.61
C LYS A 182 -18.90 9.10 -15.28
N TRP A 183 -17.97 8.27 -14.88
CA TRP A 183 -17.08 8.56 -13.79
C TRP A 183 -16.07 9.63 -14.21
N GLU A 184 -16.02 10.76 -13.54
CA GLU A 184 -15.08 11.85 -13.82
C GLU A 184 -14.04 11.95 -12.70
N ALA A 185 -12.77 12.09 -13.10
CA ALA A 185 -11.69 12.33 -12.14
C ALA A 185 -11.87 13.70 -11.49
N THR A 186 -12.02 13.74 -10.17
CA THR A 186 -12.29 14.97 -9.39
C THR A 186 -11.39 15.04 -8.17
N ASN A 187 -11.11 16.27 -7.72
CA ASN A 187 -10.50 16.46 -6.41
C ASN A 187 -11.61 16.54 -5.34
N LEU A 188 -11.63 15.57 -4.43
CA LEU A 188 -12.41 15.63 -3.21
C LEU A 188 -11.76 16.61 -2.24
N LYS A 189 -12.54 17.39 -1.49
CA LYS A 189 -12.03 18.52 -0.73
C LYS A 189 -11.09 18.09 0.39
N SER A 190 -11.53 17.20 1.27
CA SER A 190 -10.67 16.62 2.29
C SER A 190 -11.18 15.27 2.78
N LEU A 191 -10.23 14.40 3.13
CA LEU A 191 -10.48 13.12 3.78
C LEU A 191 -9.61 13.06 5.03
N ASN A 192 -10.23 12.81 6.18
CA ASN A 192 -9.50 12.51 7.40
C ASN A 192 -9.66 11.03 7.73
N SER A 193 -8.54 10.31 7.76
CA SER A 193 -8.47 8.88 8.07
C SER A 193 -7.76 8.69 9.39
N THR A 194 -8.48 8.21 10.42
CA THR A 194 -7.91 7.89 11.73
C THR A 194 -7.99 6.39 11.93
N GLY A 195 -6.93 5.78 12.44
CA GLY A 195 -6.93 4.34 12.62
C GLY A 195 -6.02 3.83 13.72
N ALA A 196 -6.15 2.53 13.96
CA ALA A 196 -5.29 1.79 14.88
C ALA A 196 -4.89 0.45 14.25
N GLU A 197 -3.66 0.03 14.51
CA GLU A 197 -3.12 -1.24 14.05
C GLU A 197 -2.55 -2.06 15.20
N LEU A 198 -2.78 -3.36 15.14
CA LEU A 198 -2.17 -4.36 16.01
C LEU A 198 -1.60 -5.48 15.15
N ASN A 199 -0.31 -5.77 15.29
CA ASN A 199 0.32 -6.92 14.68
C ASN A 199 1.03 -7.75 15.75
N LEU A 200 0.73 -9.04 15.79
CA LEU A 200 1.33 -10.00 16.71
C LEU A 200 1.95 -11.12 15.90
N SER A 201 3.15 -11.54 16.26
CA SER A 201 3.78 -12.72 15.65
C SER A 201 4.47 -13.54 16.72
N SER A 202 4.32 -14.85 16.62
CA SER A 202 4.96 -15.80 17.51
C SER A 202 5.56 -16.95 16.70
N HIS A 203 6.75 -17.37 17.09
CA HIS A 203 7.40 -18.56 16.58
C HIS A 203 7.87 -19.43 17.75
N PHE A 204 7.51 -20.68 17.74
CA PHE A 204 7.87 -21.63 18.80
C PHE A 204 8.00 -23.04 18.25
N LYS A 205 8.58 -23.92 19.04
CA LYS A 205 8.63 -25.35 18.72
C LYS A 205 7.56 -26.11 19.53
N SER A 206 6.79 -26.94 18.83
CA SER A 206 5.96 -27.98 19.45
C SER A 206 6.65 -29.32 19.19
N GLY A 207 7.33 -29.84 20.19
CA GLY A 207 8.26 -30.95 20.03
C GLY A 207 9.45 -30.57 19.14
N LEU A 208 9.64 -31.27 18.04
CA LEU A 208 10.71 -31.02 17.07
C LEU A 208 10.32 -30.02 15.96
N TYR A 209 9.06 -29.62 15.90
CA TYR A 209 8.49 -28.92 14.75
C TYR A 209 8.22 -27.43 15.02
N THR A 210 8.55 -26.62 14.05
CA THR A 210 8.36 -25.15 14.14
C THR A 210 6.92 -24.76 13.85
N GLN A 211 6.39 -23.88 14.69
CA GLN A 211 5.08 -23.25 14.57
C GLN A 211 5.25 -21.75 14.45
N ASN A 212 4.55 -21.13 13.51
CA ASN A 212 4.51 -19.68 13.35
C ASN A 212 3.05 -19.24 13.32
N ILE A 213 2.70 -18.29 14.16
CA ILE A 213 1.38 -17.67 14.22
C ILE A 213 1.56 -16.17 14.02
N SER A 214 0.78 -15.59 13.13
CA SER A 214 0.73 -14.14 12.93
C SER A 214 -0.71 -13.68 12.91
N LEU A 215 -0.99 -12.61 13.64
CA LEU A 215 -2.29 -11.94 13.69
C LEU A 215 -2.08 -10.48 13.33
N GLY A 216 -2.94 -9.94 12.49
CA GLY A 216 -2.99 -8.54 12.14
C GLY A 216 -4.40 -8.01 12.27
N TYR A 217 -4.57 -6.84 12.83
CA TYR A 217 -5.84 -6.14 12.88
C TYR A 217 -5.63 -4.66 12.61
N THR A 218 -6.46 -4.12 11.72
CA THR A 218 -6.51 -2.69 11.43
C THR A 218 -7.95 -2.21 11.59
N TYR A 219 -8.12 -1.13 12.32
CA TYR A 219 -9.33 -0.33 12.37
C TYR A 219 -9.08 0.98 11.64
N LEU A 220 -10.02 1.40 10.80
CA LEU A 220 -9.96 2.65 10.07
C LEU A 220 -11.32 3.35 10.15
N ASP A 221 -11.28 4.61 10.54
CA ASP A 221 -12.41 5.53 10.51
C ASP A 221 -12.09 6.66 9.53
N GLU A 222 -12.91 6.78 8.48
CA GLU A 222 -12.72 7.76 7.43
C GLU A 222 -13.86 8.77 7.43
N ASN A 223 -13.49 10.03 7.59
CA ASN A 223 -14.42 11.15 7.58
C ASN A 223 -14.15 12.02 6.34
N LEU A 224 -15.08 11.95 5.40
CA LEU A 224 -15.02 12.67 4.15
C LEU A 224 -15.87 13.95 4.26
N ASN A 225 -15.21 15.10 4.13
CA ASN A 225 -15.88 16.40 4.21
C ASN A 225 -16.26 16.94 2.82
N ASP A 226 -17.46 17.55 2.74
CA ASP A 226 -17.96 18.27 1.56
C ASP A 226 -17.95 17.44 0.25
N VAL A 227 -18.48 16.21 0.29
CA VAL A 227 -18.73 15.42 -0.92
C VAL A 227 -19.99 15.97 -1.59
N LYS A 228 -19.83 16.51 -2.80
CA LYS A 228 -20.97 16.93 -3.63
C LYS A 228 -21.48 15.79 -4.51
N ALA A 229 -20.70 14.72 -4.72
CA ALA A 229 -21.07 13.63 -5.57
C ALA A 229 -21.84 12.53 -4.84
N ALA A 230 -22.87 11.97 -5.46
CA ALA A 230 -23.66 10.88 -4.90
C ALA A 230 -22.86 9.53 -4.88
N TYR A 231 -21.89 9.38 -5.78
CA TYR A 231 -21.14 8.15 -5.95
C TYR A 231 -19.63 8.43 -6.10
N SER A 232 -18.81 7.59 -5.45
CA SER A 232 -17.34 7.58 -5.55
C SER A 232 -16.86 6.16 -5.77
N LYS A 233 -15.76 5.99 -6.52
CA LYS A 233 -15.22 4.64 -6.79
C LYS A 233 -14.46 4.05 -5.61
N TYR A 234 -13.76 4.88 -4.84
CA TYR A 234 -12.76 4.40 -3.89
C TYR A 234 -13.03 4.80 -2.44
N VAL A 235 -13.47 6.03 -2.20
CA VAL A 235 -13.50 6.60 -0.85
C VAL A 235 -14.78 6.29 -0.08
N ILE A 236 -15.94 6.30 -0.73
CA ILE A 236 -17.26 6.16 -0.04
C ILE A 236 -17.48 4.77 0.57
N ASN A 237 -16.75 3.74 0.15
CA ASN A 237 -16.87 2.38 0.67
C ASN A 237 -15.52 1.80 1.11
N SER A 238 -14.85 2.52 1.99
CA SER A 238 -13.56 2.15 2.55
C SER A 238 -13.64 0.98 3.53
N LEU A 239 -12.49 0.37 3.82
CA LEU A 239 -12.38 -0.64 4.87
C LEU A 239 -12.50 0.00 6.25
N THR A 240 -13.35 -0.53 7.11
CA THR A 240 -13.46 -0.14 8.52
C THR A 240 -12.73 -1.13 9.42
N HIS A 241 -12.90 -2.41 9.17
CA HIS A 241 -12.22 -3.46 9.91
C HIS A 241 -11.51 -4.41 8.96
N HIS A 242 -10.24 -4.70 9.24
CA HIS A 242 -9.47 -5.70 8.54
C HIS A 242 -8.75 -6.58 9.55
N PHE A 243 -9.02 -7.88 9.52
CA PHE A 243 -8.36 -8.86 10.36
C PHE A 243 -7.73 -9.95 9.51
N THR A 244 -6.49 -10.31 9.84
CA THR A 244 -5.77 -11.42 9.24
C THR A 244 -5.21 -12.34 10.30
N ALA A 245 -5.29 -13.64 10.07
CA ALA A 245 -4.63 -14.63 10.89
C ALA A 245 -3.91 -15.65 9.99
N THR A 246 -2.64 -15.88 10.26
CA THR A 246 -1.84 -16.88 9.54
C THR A 246 -1.27 -17.86 10.54
N VAL A 247 -1.49 -19.13 10.28
CA VAL A 247 -0.88 -20.25 11.02
C VAL A 247 -0.06 -21.07 10.04
N ARG A 248 1.25 -21.11 10.25
CA ARG A 248 2.17 -22.00 9.53
C ARG A 248 2.72 -23.01 10.49
N SER A 249 2.43 -24.28 10.22
CA SER A 249 2.78 -25.40 11.09
C SER A 249 3.57 -26.45 10.34
N GLN A 250 4.65 -26.90 10.92
CA GLN A 250 5.29 -28.15 10.53
C GLN A 250 4.74 -29.26 11.39
N PHE A 251 4.21 -30.35 10.82
CA PHE A 251 3.66 -31.49 11.56
C PHE A 251 4.60 -32.69 11.60
N MET A 252 5.39 -32.84 10.52
CA MET A 252 6.36 -33.92 10.36
C MET A 252 7.63 -33.33 9.75
N LYS A 253 8.71 -34.10 9.74
CA LYS A 253 9.99 -33.67 9.19
C LYS A 253 9.84 -33.05 7.78
N ASN A 254 8.95 -33.60 6.98
CA ASN A 254 8.81 -33.29 5.57
C ASN A 254 7.44 -32.65 5.22
N VAL A 255 6.54 -32.45 6.18
CA VAL A 255 5.19 -31.94 5.92
C VAL A 255 4.95 -30.65 6.68
N SER A 256 4.57 -29.63 5.94
CA SER A 256 4.15 -28.34 6.49
C SER A 256 2.79 -27.93 5.93
N GLN A 257 2.10 -27.08 6.67
CA GLN A 257 0.86 -26.45 6.23
C GLN A 257 0.90 -24.95 6.50
N SER A 258 0.09 -24.21 5.76
CA SER A 258 -0.27 -22.82 6.01
C SER A 258 -1.78 -22.66 5.92
N ILE A 259 -2.37 -21.99 6.90
CA ILE A 259 -3.77 -21.58 6.88
C ILE A 259 -3.77 -20.06 7.04
N ILE A 260 -4.46 -19.37 6.13
CA ILE A 260 -4.61 -17.94 6.15
C ILE A 260 -6.11 -17.63 6.22
N TYR A 261 -6.49 -16.88 7.22
CA TYR A 261 -7.84 -16.32 7.37
C TYR A 261 -7.78 -14.81 7.16
N LYS A 262 -8.70 -14.28 6.37
CA LYS A 262 -8.90 -12.85 6.16
C LYS A 262 -10.36 -12.50 6.39
N PHE A 263 -10.60 -11.47 7.20
CA PHE A 263 -11.89 -10.83 7.37
C PHE A 263 -11.76 -9.36 7.01
N ALA A 264 -12.73 -8.81 6.29
CA ALA A 264 -12.81 -7.40 5.98
C ALA A 264 -14.26 -6.94 6.10
N GLU A 265 -14.45 -5.77 6.68
CA GLU A 265 -15.71 -5.04 6.76
C GLU A 265 -15.52 -3.63 6.24
N ARG A 266 -16.50 -3.16 5.47
CA ARG A 266 -16.47 -1.83 4.86
C ARG A 266 -17.41 -0.87 5.59
N SER A 267 -17.22 0.42 5.35
CA SER A 267 -18.08 1.49 5.91
C SER A 267 -19.55 1.34 5.56
N SER A 268 -19.88 0.64 4.48
CA SER A 268 -21.26 0.27 4.11
C SER A 268 -21.88 -0.85 4.98
N GLY A 269 -21.10 -1.46 5.89
CA GLY A 269 -21.49 -2.65 6.66
C GLY A 269 -21.36 -3.97 5.89
N THR A 270 -20.92 -3.94 4.62
CA THR A 270 -20.65 -5.17 3.89
C THR A 270 -19.37 -5.82 4.39
N SER A 271 -19.42 -7.12 4.68
CA SER A 271 -18.25 -7.88 5.14
C SER A 271 -18.06 -9.18 4.39
N TYR A 272 -16.84 -9.69 4.41
CA TYR A 272 -16.53 -10.99 3.87
C TYR A 272 -15.40 -11.67 4.66
N SER A 273 -15.34 -13.00 4.54
CA SER A 273 -14.25 -13.82 5.09
C SER A 273 -13.72 -14.75 4.03
N VAL A 274 -12.40 -14.88 3.96
CA VAL A 274 -11.72 -15.76 3.02
C VAL A 274 -10.76 -16.66 3.80
N VAL A 275 -10.71 -17.93 3.44
CA VAL A 275 -9.75 -18.90 3.98
C VAL A 275 -8.97 -19.51 2.85
N ASP A 276 -7.65 -19.41 2.93
CA ASP A 276 -6.71 -20.08 2.06
C ASP A 276 -5.95 -21.14 2.84
N VAL A 277 -5.67 -22.28 2.21
CA VAL A 277 -4.91 -23.37 2.81
C VAL A 277 -3.81 -23.84 1.86
N GLN A 278 -2.68 -24.23 2.40
CA GLN A 278 -1.61 -24.86 1.65
C GLN A 278 -1.05 -26.03 2.45
N ALA A 279 -0.82 -27.15 1.78
CA ALA A 279 -0.05 -28.28 2.30
C ALA A 279 1.17 -28.49 1.41
N THR A 280 2.33 -28.73 2.02
CA THR A 280 3.59 -28.92 1.31
C THR A 280 4.29 -30.16 1.85
N LEU A 281 4.72 -31.03 0.94
CA LEU A 281 5.56 -32.19 1.20
C LEU A 281 6.93 -31.97 0.54
N ALA A 282 7.99 -31.91 1.34
CA ALA A 282 9.37 -31.80 0.88
C ALA A 282 10.12 -33.11 1.06
N VAL A 283 10.64 -33.69 -0.05
CA VAL A 283 11.40 -34.95 -0.04
C VAL A 283 12.68 -34.74 -0.82
N SER A 284 13.81 -34.67 -0.14
CA SER A 284 15.11 -34.28 -0.74
C SER A 284 14.98 -32.97 -1.49
N ASP A 285 15.28 -32.95 -2.76
CA ASP A 285 15.28 -31.76 -3.62
C ASP A 285 13.90 -31.50 -4.28
N LEU A 286 12.90 -32.34 -3.97
CA LEU A 286 11.55 -32.24 -4.52
C LEU A 286 10.59 -31.67 -3.48
N GLU A 287 9.83 -30.65 -3.86
CA GLU A 287 8.73 -30.08 -3.09
C GLU A 287 7.43 -30.23 -3.88
N LEU A 288 6.44 -30.86 -3.27
CA LEU A 288 5.08 -30.99 -3.78
C LEU A 288 4.15 -30.12 -2.95
N SER A 289 3.31 -29.33 -3.58
CA SER A 289 2.35 -28.45 -2.88
C SER A 289 0.94 -28.59 -3.43
N ILE A 290 -0.03 -28.48 -2.55
CA ILE A 290 -1.45 -28.30 -2.88
C ILE A 290 -1.89 -27.00 -2.21
N ILE A 291 -2.49 -26.09 -2.98
CA ILE A 291 -2.94 -24.78 -2.54
C ILE A 291 -4.43 -24.68 -2.85
N GLY A 292 -5.25 -24.49 -1.82
CA GLY A 292 -6.66 -24.15 -1.96
C GLY A 292 -6.86 -22.68 -1.60
N ASN A 293 -7.23 -21.87 -2.57
CA ASN A 293 -7.58 -20.47 -2.34
C ASN A 293 -9.09 -20.36 -2.20
N ASN A 294 -9.54 -19.50 -1.26
CA ASN A 294 -10.95 -19.22 -1.01
C ASN A 294 -11.76 -20.53 -0.88
N ILE A 295 -11.32 -21.43 0.00
CA ILE A 295 -11.85 -22.80 0.10
C ILE A 295 -13.35 -22.88 0.42
N PHE A 296 -13.93 -21.82 0.98
CA PHE A 296 -15.36 -21.70 1.25
C PHE A 296 -16.13 -21.00 0.13
N ASN A 297 -15.46 -20.68 -0.98
CA ASN A 297 -16.06 -20.08 -2.18
C ASN A 297 -16.82 -18.77 -1.88
N ALA A 298 -16.29 -17.94 -0.98
CA ALA A 298 -16.87 -16.64 -0.65
C ALA A 298 -16.93 -15.75 -1.88
N GLU A 299 -18.05 -15.07 -2.07
CA GLU A 299 -18.20 -14.04 -3.11
C GLU A 299 -17.92 -12.68 -2.48
N TYR A 300 -16.93 -11.96 -3.01
CA TYR A 300 -16.52 -10.67 -2.46
C TYR A 300 -15.88 -9.76 -3.52
N ILE A 301 -15.82 -8.47 -3.18
CA ILE A 301 -15.25 -7.41 -4.01
C ILE A 301 -14.20 -6.68 -3.16
N GLU A 302 -12.98 -6.52 -3.66
CA GLU A 302 -11.94 -5.76 -2.96
C GLU A 302 -11.85 -4.32 -3.46
N THR A 303 -11.78 -4.12 -4.76
CA THR A 303 -11.63 -2.78 -5.36
C THR A 303 -12.42 -2.65 -6.65
N GLY A 304 -12.87 -1.44 -6.94
CA GLY A 304 -13.37 -1.07 -8.26
C GLY A 304 -14.58 -1.85 -8.77
N LEU A 305 -15.40 -2.41 -7.87
CA LEU A 305 -16.58 -3.22 -8.21
C LEU A 305 -16.26 -4.51 -8.99
N VAL A 306 -15.00 -4.96 -8.99
CA VAL A 306 -14.58 -6.19 -9.66
C VAL A 306 -14.74 -7.37 -8.69
N PRO A 307 -15.56 -8.39 -9.04
CA PRO A 307 -15.67 -9.61 -8.24
C PRO A 307 -14.33 -10.34 -8.20
N MET A 308 -13.94 -10.77 -7.01
CA MET A 308 -12.74 -11.58 -6.81
C MET A 308 -12.97 -13.03 -7.25
N PRO A 309 -11.89 -13.77 -7.62
CA PRO A 309 -12.00 -15.16 -8.01
C PRO A 309 -12.66 -16.03 -6.94
N LYS A 310 -13.54 -16.91 -7.36
CA LYS A 310 -14.10 -17.98 -6.54
C LYS A 310 -13.03 -18.98 -6.13
N GLY A 311 -13.40 -19.92 -5.27
CA GLY A 311 -12.52 -20.98 -4.79
C GLY A 311 -11.84 -21.74 -5.93
N ASN A 312 -10.54 -22.00 -5.76
CA ASN A 312 -9.76 -22.79 -6.71
C ASN A 312 -8.71 -23.62 -5.99
N VAL A 313 -8.25 -24.67 -6.66
CA VAL A 313 -7.19 -25.56 -6.17
C VAL A 313 -6.06 -25.61 -7.20
N LEU A 314 -4.84 -25.44 -6.73
CA LEU A 314 -3.61 -25.51 -7.52
C LEU A 314 -2.72 -26.62 -6.99
N ALA A 315 -2.05 -27.35 -7.85
CA ALA A 315 -0.98 -28.28 -7.51
C ALA A 315 0.35 -27.73 -8.06
N GLY A 316 1.38 -27.78 -7.24
CA GLY A 316 2.71 -27.30 -7.60
C GLY A 316 3.80 -28.35 -7.36
N ILE A 317 4.78 -28.36 -8.24
CA ILE A 317 5.99 -29.19 -8.13
C ILE A 317 7.18 -28.26 -8.29
N LYS A 318 8.11 -28.30 -7.33
CA LYS A 318 9.38 -27.56 -7.38
C LYS A 318 10.53 -28.54 -7.18
N TYR A 319 11.53 -28.46 -8.04
CA TYR A 319 12.76 -29.21 -7.92
C TYR A 319 13.95 -28.24 -7.81
N SER A 320 14.82 -28.49 -6.83
CA SER A 320 16.03 -27.68 -6.60
C SER A 320 17.26 -28.50 -7.02
N PHE A 321 18.16 -27.92 -7.84
CA PHE A 321 19.35 -28.56 -8.36
C PHE A 321 20.57 -28.28 -7.48
#